data_e1f634d47c7c4238358d57be89ff7dce
#
_entry.id   e1f634d47c7c4238358d57be89ff7dce
#
_cell.length_a   1.000
_cell.length_b   1.000
_cell.length_c   1.000
_cell.angle_alpha   90.00
_cell.angle_beta   90.00
_cell.angle_gamma   90.00
#
_symmetry.space_group_name_H-M   'P 1'
#
loop_
_entity.id
_entity.type
_entity.pdbx_description
1 polymer ?
#
loop_
_entity_poly.entity_id
_entity_poly.type
_entity_poly.pdbx_seq_one_letter_code
_entity_poly.pdbx_strand_id
1 'polypeptide(L)'
;MPLNQKNELAQVVEESTLPIEHNGGDGWTILHGDTLQIIRAFKPQVFDALITDPPYASGGWKPAEKNRTTTQKYSSMDPKNAPPDFDGDNRDQRSWTRWMAEWLYDARKACKPGAPVCLFIDWRQYPSITDALQWAGWIWRGCVVWDKMTSRPQKGRFRQQSEYVVWGSNGPMPVSRPVGCLPGVFRYANPQNRTHVTEKPLQLIRDLVKICVPGGRILDPFCGAGTTVLAAKLEGYEAVGIEVTDAYYKLGSDRVRFALEAQPGTAE
;
A
#
# COMPACT_ATOMS: atom_id res chain seq x y z
N MET A 1 -24.32 -11.99 -5.46
CA MET A 1 -22.85 -12.11 -5.42
C MET A 1 -22.45 -13.37 -6.16
N PRO A 2 -21.52 -13.30 -7.12
CA PRO A 2 -21.00 -14.50 -7.78
C PRO A 2 -20.33 -15.44 -6.75
N LEU A 3 -20.50 -16.73 -6.93
CA LEU A 3 -19.99 -17.78 -6.02
C LEU A 3 -18.48 -17.71 -5.79
N ASN A 4 -17.68 -17.19 -6.75
CA ASN A 4 -16.23 -17.03 -6.65
C ASN A 4 -15.81 -16.01 -5.59
N GLN A 5 -16.50 -14.88 -5.46
CA GLN A 5 -16.14 -13.81 -4.50
C GLN A 5 -16.26 -14.23 -3.03
N LYS A 6 -17.27 -15.06 -2.69
CA LYS A 6 -17.42 -15.60 -1.32
C LYS A 6 -16.29 -16.55 -0.94
N ASN A 7 -15.76 -17.30 -1.90
CA ASN A 7 -14.67 -18.25 -1.65
C ASN A 7 -13.33 -17.55 -1.36
N GLU A 8 -13.03 -16.43 -2.01
CA GLU A 8 -11.76 -15.71 -1.83
C GLU A 8 -11.68 -15.00 -0.47
N LEU A 9 -12.76 -14.34 -0.04
CA LEU A 9 -12.82 -13.73 1.29
C LEU A 9 -12.66 -14.78 2.39
N ALA A 10 -13.36 -15.94 2.28
CA ALA A 10 -13.27 -17.03 3.23
C ALA A 10 -11.87 -17.66 3.35
N GLN A 11 -11.01 -17.49 2.35
CA GLN A 11 -9.63 -17.94 2.43
C GLN A 11 -8.77 -17.07 3.35
N VAL A 12 -9.07 -15.78 3.47
CA VAL A 12 -8.23 -14.83 4.20
C VAL A 12 -8.81 -14.35 5.54
N VAL A 13 -10.14 -14.36 5.71
CA VAL A 13 -10.84 -13.86 6.91
C VAL A 13 -11.40 -15.01 7.73
N GLU A 14 -11.41 -14.89 9.06
CA GLU A 14 -12.04 -15.85 9.98
C GLU A 14 -13.58 -15.76 9.89
N GLU A 15 -14.27 -16.89 10.00
CA GLU A 15 -15.74 -16.97 9.84
C GLU A 15 -16.54 -16.19 10.90
N SER A 16 -15.95 -15.90 12.04
CA SER A 16 -16.60 -15.22 13.18
C SER A 16 -16.64 -13.70 13.06
N THR A 17 -16.16 -13.14 11.96
CA THR A 17 -16.03 -11.69 11.81
C THR A 17 -17.29 -11.01 11.30
N LEU A 18 -17.45 -9.72 11.68
CA LEU A 18 -18.51 -8.85 11.19
C LEU A 18 -18.60 -8.88 9.65
N PRO A 19 -19.79 -8.68 9.06
CA PRO A 19 -19.90 -8.61 7.61
C PRO A 19 -19.03 -7.48 7.07
N ILE A 20 -17.95 -7.85 6.34
CA ILE A 20 -17.05 -6.92 5.68
C ILE A 20 -17.56 -6.71 4.27
N GLU A 21 -17.86 -5.45 3.91
CA GLU A 21 -18.17 -5.09 2.54
C GLU A 21 -16.92 -5.29 1.67
N HIS A 22 -17.06 -5.95 0.54
CA HIS A 22 -15.94 -6.22 -0.35
C HIS A 22 -16.35 -6.28 -1.81
N ASN A 23 -15.39 -5.98 -2.68
CA ASN A 23 -15.42 -6.21 -4.11
C ASN A 23 -14.20 -7.03 -4.52
N GLY A 24 -14.35 -7.86 -5.55
CA GLY A 24 -13.24 -8.70 -5.99
C GLY A 24 -13.55 -9.47 -7.27
N GLY A 25 -12.56 -10.20 -7.72
CA GLY A 25 -12.59 -11.09 -8.87
C GLY A 25 -11.60 -12.22 -8.67
N ASP A 26 -11.20 -12.88 -9.74
CA ASP A 26 -10.25 -13.99 -9.69
C ASP A 26 -8.90 -13.54 -9.12
N GLY A 27 -8.57 -14.03 -7.92
CA GLY A 27 -7.30 -13.77 -7.21
C GLY A 27 -7.11 -12.32 -6.72
N TRP A 28 -8.17 -11.51 -6.60
CA TRP A 28 -8.07 -10.19 -5.96
C TRP A 28 -9.33 -9.81 -5.19
N THR A 29 -9.14 -9.07 -4.11
CA THR A 29 -10.24 -8.56 -3.28
C THR A 29 -9.85 -7.20 -2.69
N ILE A 30 -10.77 -6.23 -2.68
CA ILE A 30 -10.67 -4.99 -1.91
C ILE A 30 -11.77 -5.01 -0.85
N LEU A 31 -11.37 -4.83 0.41
CA LEU A 31 -12.22 -4.80 1.60
C LEU A 31 -12.48 -3.36 2.00
N HIS A 32 -13.73 -3.02 2.29
CA HIS A 32 -14.12 -1.68 2.74
C HIS A 32 -14.17 -1.62 4.26
N GLY A 33 -13.36 -0.75 4.85
CA GLY A 33 -13.38 -0.46 6.28
C GLY A 33 -12.05 -0.09 6.89
N ASP A 34 -12.04 0.04 8.21
CA ASP A 34 -10.86 0.42 8.98
C ASP A 34 -9.81 -0.69 9.02
N THR A 35 -8.59 -0.34 8.67
CA THR A 35 -7.44 -1.26 8.59
C THR A 35 -7.19 -2.00 9.90
N LEU A 36 -7.25 -1.32 11.06
CA LEU A 36 -7.01 -1.95 12.36
C LEU A 36 -8.06 -3.01 12.71
N GLN A 37 -9.29 -2.79 12.27
CA GLN A 37 -10.38 -3.77 12.50
C GLN A 37 -10.26 -4.96 11.56
N ILE A 38 -10.06 -4.70 10.27
CA ILE A 38 -10.03 -5.75 9.24
C ILE A 38 -8.79 -6.64 9.39
N ILE A 39 -7.61 -6.07 9.65
CA ILE A 39 -6.39 -6.87 9.80
C ILE A 39 -6.51 -7.91 10.94
N ARG A 40 -7.20 -7.57 12.02
CA ARG A 40 -7.43 -8.48 13.15
C ARG A 40 -8.33 -9.65 12.82
N ALA A 41 -9.13 -9.52 11.77
CA ALA A 41 -9.99 -10.58 11.27
C ALA A 41 -9.28 -11.54 10.30
N PHE A 42 -8.07 -11.24 9.86
CA PHE A 42 -7.33 -12.13 8.97
C PHE A 42 -6.85 -13.39 9.70
N LYS A 43 -6.95 -14.50 8.99
CA LYS A 43 -6.32 -15.76 9.39
C LYS A 43 -4.81 -15.57 9.49
N PRO A 44 -4.14 -16.27 10.42
CA PRO A 44 -2.68 -16.20 10.50
C PRO A 44 -2.02 -16.79 9.26
N GLN A 45 -0.89 -16.21 8.85
CA GLN A 45 0.01 -16.73 7.83
C GLN A 45 -0.65 -16.96 6.45
N VAL A 46 -1.55 -16.07 6.03
CA VAL A 46 -2.22 -16.15 4.71
C VAL A 46 -1.55 -15.29 3.64
N PHE A 47 -0.71 -14.33 4.01
CA PHE A 47 -0.04 -13.42 3.07
C PHE A 47 1.44 -13.75 2.89
N ASP A 48 1.89 -13.72 1.64
CA ASP A 48 3.27 -13.96 1.23
C ASP A 48 4.11 -12.67 1.19
N ALA A 49 3.46 -11.51 1.15
CA ALA A 49 4.10 -10.19 1.24
C ALA A 49 3.10 -9.13 1.73
N LEU A 50 3.63 -8.05 2.31
CA LEU A 50 2.92 -6.81 2.62
C LEU A 50 3.59 -5.66 1.86
N ILE A 51 2.85 -4.96 0.99
CA ILE A 51 3.37 -3.84 0.18
C ILE A 51 2.33 -2.74 0.21
N THR A 52 2.68 -1.56 0.77
CA THR A 52 1.68 -0.53 1.02
C THR A 52 2.27 0.88 1.07
N ASP A 53 1.40 1.85 0.80
CA ASP A 53 1.65 3.30 0.89
C ASP A 53 0.75 3.92 1.97
N PRO A 54 1.11 3.81 3.28
CA PRO A 54 0.28 4.31 4.36
C PRO A 54 0.24 5.84 4.38
N PRO A 55 -0.78 6.48 4.99
CA PRO A 55 -0.78 7.94 5.19
C PRO A 55 0.44 8.37 6.00
N TYR A 56 1.23 9.33 5.49
CA TYR A 56 2.52 9.71 6.11
C TYR A 56 2.38 10.64 7.32
N ALA A 57 1.26 11.35 7.46
CA ALA A 57 1.08 12.43 8.43
C ALA A 57 2.21 13.47 8.44
N SER A 58 2.90 13.63 7.31
CA SER A 58 4.05 14.54 7.13
C SER A 58 3.68 15.89 6.53
N GLY A 59 2.43 16.07 6.11
CA GLY A 59 1.91 17.30 5.52
C GLY A 59 1.68 18.41 6.56
N GLY A 60 2.06 19.64 6.19
CA GLY A 60 1.84 20.83 7.03
C GLY A 60 2.95 21.13 8.04
N TRP A 61 3.77 22.17 7.75
CA TRP A 61 4.82 22.65 8.64
C TRP A 61 4.29 23.43 9.86
N LYS A 62 3.07 23.99 9.76
CA LYS A 62 2.45 24.78 10.81
C LYS A 62 1.22 24.05 11.35
N PRO A 63 0.89 24.20 12.64
CA PRO A 63 -0.31 23.58 13.21
C PRO A 63 -1.61 23.88 12.43
N ALA A 64 -1.73 25.09 11.86
CA ALA A 64 -2.86 25.48 11.02
C ALA A 64 -2.91 24.74 9.67
N GLU A 65 -1.77 24.25 9.19
CA GLU A 65 -1.70 23.49 7.92
C GLU A 65 -2.03 22.01 8.14
N LYS A 66 -1.81 21.47 9.35
CA LYS A 66 -2.19 20.09 9.69
C LYS A 66 -3.70 19.85 9.63
N ASN A 67 -4.49 20.88 9.91
CA ASN A 67 -5.95 20.82 9.89
C ASN A 67 -6.56 21.04 8.49
N ARG A 68 -5.74 21.25 7.45
CA ARG A 68 -6.22 21.31 6.07
C ARG A 68 -6.54 19.91 5.55
N THR A 69 -7.46 19.83 4.59
CA THR A 69 -7.75 18.59 3.89
C THR A 69 -6.53 18.11 3.10
N THR A 70 -6.46 16.82 2.79
CA THR A 70 -5.34 16.25 2.05
C THR A 70 -5.23 16.84 0.65
N THR A 71 -6.35 17.13 0.02
CA THR A 71 -6.40 17.88 -1.26
C THR A 71 -5.73 19.26 -1.13
N GLN A 72 -6.02 20.01 -0.06
CA GLN A 72 -5.40 21.32 0.17
C GLN A 72 -3.91 21.27 0.51
N LYS A 73 -3.44 20.14 1.09
CA LYS A 73 -2.02 19.93 1.42
C LYS A 73 -1.17 19.55 0.21
N TYR A 74 -1.71 18.73 -0.68
CA TYR A 74 -0.92 18.02 -1.70
C TYR A 74 -1.32 18.34 -3.15
N SER A 75 -2.47 19.00 -3.39
CA SER A 75 -2.92 19.35 -4.72
C SER A 75 -2.88 20.86 -4.97
N SER A 76 -2.42 21.24 -6.17
CA SER A 76 -2.58 22.59 -6.72
C SER A 76 -3.73 22.67 -7.73
N MET A 77 -4.56 21.63 -7.82
CA MET A 77 -5.69 21.55 -8.74
C MET A 77 -6.88 22.35 -8.19
N ASP A 78 -7.77 22.77 -9.11
CA ASP A 78 -9.07 23.35 -8.74
C ASP A 78 -9.84 22.35 -7.85
N PRO A 79 -10.42 22.78 -6.70
CA PRO A 79 -11.17 21.90 -5.80
C PRO A 79 -12.27 21.08 -6.47
N LYS A 80 -12.84 21.57 -7.59
CA LYS A 80 -13.88 20.85 -8.35
C LYS A 80 -13.37 19.63 -9.11
N ASN A 81 -12.07 19.61 -9.43
CA ASN A 81 -11.42 18.53 -10.21
C ASN A 81 -10.39 17.76 -9.38
N ALA A 82 -10.28 18.05 -8.08
CA ALA A 82 -9.34 17.40 -7.19
C ALA A 82 -9.87 16.03 -6.77
N PRO A 83 -8.97 15.01 -6.64
CA PRO A 83 -9.34 13.73 -6.08
C PRO A 83 -9.91 13.85 -4.66
N PRO A 84 -10.74 12.88 -4.19
CA PRO A 84 -11.28 12.89 -2.84
C PRO A 84 -10.22 13.01 -1.75
N ASP A 85 -10.58 13.60 -0.62
CA ASP A 85 -9.74 13.59 0.58
C ASP A 85 -9.64 12.19 1.17
N PHE A 86 -8.55 11.90 1.88
CA PHE A 86 -8.36 10.63 2.60
C PHE A 86 -8.05 10.89 4.08
N ASP A 87 -8.43 9.94 4.92
CA ASP A 87 -8.27 10.02 6.38
C ASP A 87 -6.88 9.57 6.85
N GLY A 88 -6.50 9.99 8.08
CA GLY A 88 -5.29 9.49 8.76
C GLY A 88 -4.05 10.38 8.67
N ASP A 89 -4.06 11.47 7.88
CA ASP A 89 -2.90 12.35 7.66
C ASP A 89 -2.77 13.49 8.70
N ASN A 90 -3.50 13.42 9.82
CA ASN A 90 -3.54 14.49 10.84
C ASN A 90 -2.84 14.12 12.16
N ARG A 91 -2.16 12.97 12.23
CA ARG A 91 -1.46 12.53 13.45
C ARG A 91 -0.17 13.31 13.67
N ASP A 92 0.20 13.55 14.93
CA ASP A 92 1.56 13.96 15.28
C ASP A 92 2.52 12.77 15.11
N GLN A 93 3.83 13.03 15.11
CA GLN A 93 4.84 12.01 14.81
C GLN A 93 4.78 10.82 15.77
N ARG A 94 4.54 11.04 17.08
CA ARG A 94 4.53 9.95 18.07
C ARG A 94 3.26 9.12 18.01
N SER A 95 2.10 9.77 17.90
CA SER A 95 0.83 9.05 17.74
C SER A 95 0.77 8.31 16.40
N TRP A 96 1.38 8.87 15.34
CA TRP A 96 1.54 8.19 14.06
C TRP A 96 2.43 6.95 14.18
N THR A 97 3.59 7.06 14.85
CA THR A 97 4.51 5.94 15.04
C THR A 97 3.85 4.80 15.81
N ARG A 98 3.09 5.13 16.87
CA ARG A 98 2.31 4.15 17.62
C ARG A 98 1.26 3.46 16.77
N TRP A 99 0.47 4.23 16.04
CA TRP A 99 -0.55 3.71 15.13
C TRP A 99 0.04 2.80 14.06
N MET A 100 1.19 3.19 13.47
CA MET A 100 1.93 2.34 12.53
C MET A 100 2.33 1.02 13.17
N ALA A 101 2.88 1.04 14.38
CA ALA A 101 3.30 -0.17 15.08
C ALA A 101 2.12 -1.11 15.41
N GLU A 102 0.95 -0.56 15.74
CA GLU A 102 -0.26 -1.34 16.06
C GLU A 102 -0.71 -2.19 14.88
N TRP A 103 -0.98 -1.59 13.73
CA TRP A 103 -1.46 -2.37 12.58
C TRP A 103 -0.35 -3.24 11.96
N LEU A 104 0.92 -2.80 11.97
CA LEU A 104 2.05 -3.61 11.53
C LEU A 104 2.23 -4.87 12.36
N TYR A 105 1.99 -4.80 13.67
CA TYR A 105 2.04 -5.95 14.56
C TYR A 105 0.97 -6.99 14.21
N ASP A 106 -0.26 -6.56 13.97
CA ASP A 106 -1.36 -7.46 13.58
C ASP A 106 -1.17 -7.98 12.15
N ALA A 107 -0.74 -7.14 11.20
CA ALA A 107 -0.41 -7.56 9.85
C ALA A 107 0.72 -8.60 9.80
N ARG A 108 1.70 -8.51 10.71
CA ARG A 108 2.77 -9.50 10.82
C ARG A 108 2.25 -10.90 11.13
N LYS A 109 1.22 -11.02 11.97
CA LYS A 109 0.59 -12.32 12.29
C LYS A 109 -0.10 -12.92 11.06
N ALA A 110 -0.72 -12.09 10.25
CA ALA A 110 -1.36 -12.50 9.00
C ALA A 110 -0.37 -12.84 7.88
N CYS A 111 0.89 -12.41 8.00
CA CYS A 111 1.96 -12.70 7.04
C CYS A 111 2.71 -13.98 7.42
N LYS A 112 3.05 -14.79 6.40
CA LYS A 112 3.84 -16.01 6.57
C LYS A 112 5.25 -15.71 7.13
N PRO A 113 5.90 -16.67 7.82
CA PRO A 113 7.31 -16.55 8.18
C PRO A 113 8.18 -16.28 6.93
N GLY A 114 9.09 -15.30 7.03
CA GLY A 114 9.94 -14.87 5.92
C GLY A 114 9.27 -13.96 4.90
N ALA A 115 7.98 -13.65 5.04
CA ALA A 115 7.28 -12.72 4.14
C ALA A 115 7.92 -11.33 4.18
N PRO A 116 8.20 -10.69 3.03
CA PRO A 116 8.68 -9.32 2.97
C PRO A 116 7.60 -8.31 3.35
N VAL A 117 8.02 -7.18 3.89
CA VAL A 117 7.22 -5.96 4.08
C VAL A 117 7.91 -4.82 3.36
N CYS A 118 7.15 -4.03 2.58
CA CYS A 118 7.59 -2.84 1.88
C CYS A 118 6.66 -1.67 2.20
N LEU A 119 7.20 -0.61 2.81
CA LEU A 119 6.44 0.54 3.29
C LEU A 119 6.95 1.81 2.63
N PHE A 120 6.11 2.44 1.82
CA PHE A 120 6.44 3.76 1.27
C PHE A 120 6.48 4.81 2.36
N ILE A 121 7.42 5.76 2.23
CA ILE A 121 7.58 6.86 3.18
C ILE A 121 8.36 8.03 2.56
N ASP A 122 8.11 9.24 3.06
CA ASP A 122 8.97 10.38 2.81
C ASP A 122 10.13 10.49 3.84
N TRP A 123 11.09 11.35 3.55
CA TRP A 123 12.27 11.53 4.38
C TRP A 123 11.97 12.00 5.82
N ARG A 124 10.83 12.70 6.03
CA ARG A 124 10.47 13.28 7.34
C ARG A 124 10.11 12.21 8.35
N GLN A 125 9.37 11.20 7.90
CA GLN A 125 8.90 10.10 8.75
C GLN A 125 9.79 8.85 8.65
N TYR A 126 10.88 8.92 7.88
CA TYR A 126 11.76 7.78 7.71
C TYR A 126 12.28 7.19 9.04
N PRO A 127 12.76 7.99 10.04
CA PRO A 127 13.15 7.44 11.33
C PRO A 127 11.98 6.78 12.07
N SER A 128 10.80 7.41 12.06
CA SER A 128 9.62 6.92 12.77
C SER A 128 9.08 5.60 12.20
N ILE A 129 9.12 5.42 10.86
CA ILE A 129 8.64 4.18 10.26
C ILE A 129 9.59 3.01 10.55
N THR A 130 10.91 3.26 10.62
CA THR A 130 11.88 2.23 10.99
C THR A 130 11.70 1.78 12.44
N ASP A 131 11.40 2.71 13.35
CA ASP A 131 11.08 2.39 14.74
C ASP A 131 9.77 1.59 14.84
N ALA A 132 8.72 2.04 14.17
CA ALA A 132 7.42 1.36 14.16
C ALA A 132 7.51 -0.07 13.60
N LEU A 133 8.27 -0.26 12.51
CA LEU A 133 8.51 -1.57 11.92
C LEU A 133 9.15 -2.54 12.92
N GLN A 134 10.20 -2.09 13.62
CA GLN A 134 10.92 -2.89 14.59
C GLN A 134 10.08 -3.15 15.86
N TRP A 135 9.31 -2.16 16.36
CA TRP A 135 8.39 -2.34 17.50
C TRP A 135 7.29 -3.35 17.18
N ALA A 136 6.85 -3.42 15.94
CA ALA A 136 5.90 -4.44 15.49
C ALA A 136 6.52 -5.84 15.33
N GLY A 137 7.83 -5.99 15.56
CA GLY A 137 8.55 -7.27 15.54
C GLY A 137 9.01 -7.71 14.14
N TRP A 138 8.97 -6.85 13.15
CA TRP A 138 9.57 -7.12 11.85
C TRP A 138 11.09 -6.95 11.90
N ILE A 139 11.82 -7.72 11.10
CA ILE A 139 13.25 -7.51 10.90
C ILE A 139 13.45 -6.43 9.83
N TRP A 140 13.96 -5.27 10.21
CA TRP A 140 14.34 -4.24 9.25
C TRP A 140 15.56 -4.70 8.45
N ARG A 141 15.49 -4.64 7.11
CA ARG A 141 16.55 -5.13 6.21
C ARG A 141 17.18 -4.03 5.37
N GLY A 142 16.53 -2.89 5.19
CA GLY A 142 17.10 -1.81 4.43
C GLY A 142 16.08 -0.84 3.86
N CYS A 143 16.53 -0.15 2.81
CA CYS A 143 15.76 0.88 2.13
C CYS A 143 15.94 0.74 0.62
N VAL A 144 14.84 0.86 -0.11
CA VAL A 144 14.82 1.05 -1.55
C VAL A 144 14.50 2.50 -1.84
N VAL A 145 15.19 3.09 -2.81
CA VAL A 145 14.99 4.49 -3.20
C VAL A 145 14.15 4.57 -4.47
N TRP A 146 13.07 5.33 -4.42
CA TRP A 146 12.38 5.75 -5.63
C TRP A 146 12.82 7.17 -6.01
N ASP A 147 13.58 7.26 -7.11
CA ASP A 147 13.93 8.52 -7.76
C ASP A 147 12.79 8.93 -8.71
N LYS A 148 12.10 10.01 -8.36
CA LYS A 148 11.01 10.58 -9.16
C LYS A 148 11.52 11.30 -10.42
N MET A 149 12.83 11.37 -10.62
CA MET A 149 13.57 12.06 -11.70
C MET A 149 13.32 13.57 -11.77
N THR A 150 12.15 14.01 -11.37
CA THR A 150 11.73 15.41 -11.40
C THR A 150 11.25 15.86 -10.01
N SER A 151 11.65 17.06 -9.63
CA SER A 151 11.07 17.78 -8.49
C SER A 151 11.15 19.27 -8.75
N ARG A 152 10.28 20.04 -8.11
CA ARG A 152 10.31 21.49 -8.20
C ARG A 152 11.67 22.01 -7.70
N PRO A 153 12.47 22.68 -8.56
CA PRO A 153 13.77 23.17 -8.15
C PRO A 153 13.62 24.31 -7.13
N GLN A 154 14.49 24.33 -6.13
CA GLN A 154 14.60 25.42 -5.17
C GLN A 154 16.05 25.90 -5.13
N LYS A 155 16.26 27.21 -5.34
CA LYS A 155 17.62 27.78 -5.36
C LYS A 155 18.30 27.58 -4.00
N GLY A 156 19.56 27.13 -4.04
CA GLY A 156 20.39 26.91 -2.85
C GLY A 156 20.00 25.68 -2.02
N ARG A 157 19.22 24.74 -2.56
CA ARG A 157 18.78 23.51 -1.86
C ARG A 157 18.91 22.29 -2.76
N PHE A 158 19.02 21.13 -2.11
CA PHE A 158 18.91 19.86 -2.83
C PHE A 158 17.47 19.61 -3.29
N ARG A 159 17.31 19.01 -4.46
CA ARG A 159 15.99 18.58 -4.95
C ARG A 159 15.48 17.43 -4.10
N GLN A 160 14.23 17.54 -3.65
CA GLN A 160 13.54 16.45 -2.95
C GLN A 160 12.85 15.54 -3.97
N GLN A 161 13.65 14.86 -4.78
CA GLN A 161 13.17 14.04 -5.88
C GLN A 161 13.06 12.56 -5.52
N SER A 162 13.38 12.17 -4.29
CA SER A 162 13.29 10.79 -3.85
C SER A 162 12.17 10.60 -2.81
N GLU A 163 11.56 9.44 -2.86
CA GLU A 163 10.83 8.80 -1.78
C GLU A 163 11.49 7.46 -1.46
N TYR A 164 11.12 6.88 -0.35
CA TYR A 164 11.78 5.68 0.16
C TYR A 164 10.78 4.56 0.34
N VAL A 165 11.24 3.32 0.17
CA VAL A 165 10.52 2.12 0.59
C VAL A 165 11.37 1.47 1.66
N VAL A 166 10.96 1.63 2.92
CA VAL A 166 11.55 0.86 4.02
C VAL A 166 11.08 -0.58 3.88
N TRP A 167 12.03 -1.53 3.89
CA TRP A 167 11.67 -2.91 3.73
C TRP A 167 12.25 -3.81 4.83
N GLY A 168 11.54 -4.88 5.10
CA GLY A 168 11.89 -5.84 6.15
C GLY A 168 11.28 -7.21 5.86
N SER A 169 11.32 -8.10 6.87
CA SER A 169 10.70 -9.42 6.76
C SER A 169 10.12 -9.90 8.08
N ASN A 170 9.11 -10.78 7.99
CA ASN A 170 8.54 -11.48 9.14
C ASN A 170 9.48 -12.62 9.59
N GLY A 171 10.48 -12.28 10.40
CA GLY A 171 11.52 -13.22 10.82
C GLY A 171 12.56 -13.50 9.71
N PRO A 172 13.32 -14.60 9.82
CA PRO A 172 14.34 -14.97 8.85
C PRO A 172 13.79 -15.14 7.45
N MET A 173 14.52 -14.64 6.46
CA MET A 173 14.18 -14.78 5.06
C MET A 173 15.15 -15.76 4.39
N PRO A 174 14.71 -16.96 4.01
CA PRO A 174 15.58 -17.97 3.42
C PRO A 174 16.17 -17.52 2.07
N VAL A 175 17.45 -17.79 1.84
CA VAL A 175 18.13 -17.49 0.57
C VAL A 175 17.56 -18.36 -0.59
N SER A 176 16.97 -19.49 -0.25
CA SER A 176 16.33 -20.42 -1.21
C SER A 176 14.99 -19.94 -1.78
N ARG A 177 14.50 -18.76 -1.38
CA ARG A 177 13.28 -18.20 -1.98
C ARG A 177 13.47 -18.06 -3.50
N PRO A 178 12.45 -18.43 -4.30
CA PRO A 178 12.51 -18.32 -5.76
C PRO A 178 12.32 -16.88 -6.25
N VAL A 179 13.09 -15.95 -5.66
CA VAL A 179 13.07 -14.51 -5.97
C VAL A 179 14.48 -14.09 -6.31
N GLY A 180 14.64 -13.45 -7.47
CA GLY A 180 15.92 -12.95 -7.93
C GLY A 180 16.43 -11.76 -7.13
N CYS A 181 17.62 -11.26 -7.48
CA CYS A 181 18.13 -10.01 -6.94
C CYS A 181 17.39 -8.83 -7.58
N LEU A 182 16.77 -8.00 -6.75
CA LEU A 182 16.00 -6.82 -7.20
C LEU A 182 16.81 -5.53 -7.03
N PRO A 183 16.56 -4.51 -7.88
CA PRO A 183 17.23 -3.21 -7.75
C PRO A 183 16.91 -2.54 -6.41
N GLY A 184 17.92 -1.86 -5.84
CA GLY A 184 17.75 -0.99 -4.67
C GLY A 184 17.34 0.44 -4.99
N VAL A 185 17.30 0.81 -6.29
CA VAL A 185 16.90 2.14 -6.77
C VAL A 185 16.01 1.97 -8.00
N PHE A 186 14.84 2.62 -7.98
CA PHE A 186 13.93 2.68 -9.11
C PHE A 186 13.79 4.12 -9.61
N ARG A 187 13.68 4.31 -10.93
CA ARG A 187 13.53 5.60 -11.57
C ARG A 187 12.26 5.65 -12.39
N TYR A 188 11.23 6.23 -11.82
CA TYR A 188 9.91 6.39 -12.44
C TYR A 188 9.37 7.78 -12.18
N ALA A 189 8.97 8.50 -13.24
CA ALA A 189 8.29 9.79 -13.09
C ALA A 189 6.96 9.62 -12.36
N ASN A 190 6.56 10.67 -11.64
CA ASN A 190 5.20 10.72 -11.10
C ASN A 190 4.16 10.61 -12.22
N PRO A 191 3.04 9.89 -12.02
CA PRO A 191 1.96 9.86 -12.98
C PRO A 191 1.43 11.28 -13.25
N GLN A 192 1.17 11.61 -14.54
CA GLN A 192 0.63 12.93 -14.91
C GLN A 192 -0.90 12.99 -14.71
N ASN A 193 -1.61 11.91 -15.06
CA ASN A 193 -3.06 11.78 -14.90
C ASN A 193 -3.35 10.89 -13.68
N ARG A 194 -3.36 11.49 -12.49
CA ARG A 194 -3.55 10.76 -11.24
C ARG A 194 -5.02 10.59 -10.92
N THR A 195 -5.41 9.40 -10.53
CA THR A 195 -6.72 9.10 -9.95
C THR A 195 -6.75 9.31 -8.43
N HIS A 196 -5.57 9.31 -7.79
CA HIS A 196 -5.36 9.63 -6.37
C HIS A 196 -4.27 10.69 -6.24
N VAL A 197 -4.38 11.61 -5.23
CA VAL A 197 -3.43 12.73 -5.04
C VAL A 197 -1.98 12.25 -4.89
N THR A 198 -1.79 11.12 -4.21
CA THR A 198 -0.47 10.53 -3.93
C THR A 198 -0.20 9.25 -4.71
N GLU A 199 -0.93 9.01 -5.82
CA GLU A 199 -0.80 7.79 -6.60
C GLU A 199 0.64 7.51 -7.03
N LYS A 200 1.12 6.30 -6.74
CA LYS A 200 2.44 5.82 -7.16
C LYS A 200 2.40 5.35 -8.62
N PRO A 201 3.51 5.46 -9.36
CA PRO A 201 3.59 4.90 -10.71
C PRO A 201 3.30 3.41 -10.71
N LEU A 202 2.37 2.96 -11.56
CA LEU A 202 2.01 1.54 -11.65
C LEU A 202 3.23 0.66 -11.93
N GLN A 203 4.14 1.11 -12.81
CA GLN A 203 5.33 0.34 -13.15
C GLN A 203 6.30 0.18 -11.96
N LEU A 204 6.43 1.19 -11.09
CA LEU A 204 7.20 1.07 -9.85
C LEU A 204 6.62 -0.03 -8.95
N ILE A 205 5.30 -0.07 -8.79
CA ILE A 205 4.66 -1.08 -7.95
C ILE A 205 4.79 -2.47 -8.60
N ARG A 206 4.65 -2.57 -9.93
CA ARG A 206 4.86 -3.83 -10.66
C ARG A 206 6.26 -4.41 -10.43
N ASP A 207 7.27 -3.57 -10.30
CA ASP A 207 8.62 -4.05 -9.98
C ASP A 207 8.78 -4.39 -8.50
N LEU A 208 8.15 -3.64 -7.60
CA LEU A 208 8.22 -3.92 -6.15
C LEU A 208 7.50 -5.21 -5.76
N VAL A 209 6.38 -5.54 -6.39
CA VAL A 209 5.63 -6.78 -6.06
C VAL A 209 6.44 -8.05 -6.35
N LYS A 210 7.45 -7.98 -7.21
CA LYS A 210 8.36 -9.10 -7.52
C LYS A 210 9.21 -9.56 -6.33
N ILE A 211 9.22 -8.82 -5.22
CA ILE A 211 9.81 -9.28 -3.94
C ILE A 211 8.99 -10.42 -3.31
N CYS A 212 7.72 -10.55 -3.64
CA CYS A 212 6.89 -11.66 -3.25
C CYS A 212 7.33 -12.96 -3.95
N VAL A 213 7.07 -14.10 -3.35
CA VAL A 213 7.27 -15.39 -4.04
C VAL A 213 6.29 -15.49 -5.22
N PRO A 214 6.69 -16.07 -6.36
CA PRO A 214 5.81 -16.19 -7.53
C PRO A 214 4.45 -16.82 -7.19
N GLY A 215 3.36 -16.22 -7.67
CA GLY A 215 1.99 -16.65 -7.39
C GLY A 215 1.53 -16.43 -5.94
N GLY A 216 2.33 -15.80 -5.10
CA GLY A 216 1.97 -15.52 -3.70
C GLY A 216 0.90 -14.45 -3.55
N ARG A 217 0.35 -14.34 -2.33
CA ARG A 217 -0.70 -13.38 -1.97
C ARG A 217 -0.13 -12.16 -1.29
N ILE A 218 -0.44 -10.97 -1.85
CA ILE A 218 0.05 -9.67 -1.38
C ILE A 218 -1.05 -8.94 -0.62
N LEU A 219 -0.71 -8.37 0.54
CA LEU A 219 -1.58 -7.49 1.32
C LEU A 219 -1.19 -6.02 1.10
N ASP A 220 -2.17 -5.17 0.79
CA ASP A 220 -2.07 -3.71 0.86
C ASP A 220 -3.13 -3.14 1.81
N PRO A 221 -2.78 -2.84 3.06
CA PRO A 221 -3.73 -2.32 4.06
C PRO A 221 -4.25 -0.90 3.80
N PHE A 222 -3.71 -0.19 2.83
CA PHE A 222 -4.07 1.19 2.48
C PHE A 222 -4.09 1.35 0.96
N CYS A 223 -4.94 0.56 0.29
CA CYS A 223 -4.84 0.37 -1.15
C CYS A 223 -5.32 1.56 -1.99
N GLY A 224 -6.04 2.51 -1.41
CA GLY A 224 -6.52 3.70 -2.11
C GLY A 224 -7.24 3.34 -3.42
N ALA A 225 -6.75 3.89 -4.53
CA ALA A 225 -7.25 3.60 -5.88
C ALA A 225 -6.79 2.23 -6.45
N GLY A 226 -6.32 1.29 -5.62
CA GLY A 226 -6.04 -0.09 -5.98
C GLY A 226 -4.76 -0.31 -6.80
N THR A 227 -3.79 0.60 -6.77
CA THR A 227 -2.58 0.49 -7.62
C THR A 227 -1.76 -0.77 -7.30
N THR A 228 -1.59 -1.12 -6.01
CA THR A 228 -0.87 -2.33 -5.60
C THR A 228 -1.63 -3.59 -6.00
N VAL A 229 -2.94 -3.59 -5.81
CA VAL A 229 -3.82 -4.73 -6.19
C VAL A 229 -3.74 -4.97 -7.69
N LEU A 230 -3.85 -3.92 -8.50
CA LEU A 230 -3.71 -4.01 -9.95
C LEU A 230 -2.31 -4.49 -10.36
N ALA A 231 -1.26 -3.91 -9.80
CA ALA A 231 0.12 -4.30 -10.11
C ALA A 231 0.38 -5.78 -9.79
N ALA A 232 -0.09 -6.25 -8.63
CA ALA A 232 0.02 -7.64 -8.23
C ALA A 232 -0.66 -8.57 -9.24
N LYS A 233 -1.89 -8.27 -9.62
CA LYS A 233 -2.62 -9.09 -10.64
C LYS A 233 -1.92 -9.10 -11.99
N LEU A 234 -1.41 -7.95 -12.46
CA LEU A 234 -0.68 -7.86 -13.72
C LEU A 234 0.63 -8.67 -13.74
N GLU A 235 1.22 -8.91 -12.58
CA GLU A 235 2.45 -9.71 -12.42
C GLU A 235 2.17 -11.18 -11.97
N GLY A 236 0.90 -11.62 -11.96
CA GLY A 236 0.53 -13.01 -11.68
C GLY A 236 0.46 -13.36 -10.17
N TYR A 237 0.29 -12.38 -9.30
CA TYR A 237 0.09 -12.56 -7.86
C TYR A 237 -1.40 -12.49 -7.49
N GLU A 238 -1.76 -13.04 -6.33
CA GLU A 238 -3.02 -12.73 -5.66
C GLU A 238 -2.86 -11.45 -4.83
N ALA A 239 -3.97 -10.70 -4.61
CA ALA A 239 -3.91 -9.48 -3.85
C ALA A 239 -5.16 -9.22 -3.00
N VAL A 240 -4.93 -8.72 -1.79
CA VAL A 240 -5.98 -8.21 -0.91
C VAL A 240 -5.66 -6.77 -0.56
N GLY A 241 -6.59 -5.85 -0.86
CA GLY A 241 -6.52 -4.45 -0.47
C GLY A 241 -7.50 -4.14 0.67
N ILE A 242 -7.20 -3.14 1.50
CA ILE A 242 -8.14 -2.54 2.44
C ILE A 242 -8.22 -1.05 2.13
N GLU A 243 -9.43 -0.50 2.09
CA GLU A 243 -9.66 0.94 1.91
C GLU A 243 -10.82 1.39 2.81
N VAL A 244 -10.60 2.45 3.58
CA VAL A 244 -11.59 3.00 4.52
C VAL A 244 -12.53 3.99 3.85
N THR A 245 -12.07 4.70 2.82
CA THR A 245 -12.81 5.76 2.15
C THR A 245 -13.73 5.17 1.08
N ASP A 246 -15.04 5.31 1.23
CA ASP A 246 -16.04 4.78 0.28
C ASP A 246 -15.76 5.15 -1.18
N ALA A 247 -15.38 6.41 -1.43
CA ALA A 247 -15.06 6.89 -2.78
C ALA A 247 -13.86 6.16 -3.40
N TYR A 248 -12.78 5.93 -2.62
CA TYR A 248 -11.61 5.21 -3.12
C TYR A 248 -11.81 3.70 -3.19
N TYR A 249 -12.59 3.13 -2.28
CA TYR A 249 -13.02 1.73 -2.36
C TYR A 249 -13.73 1.43 -3.67
N LYS A 250 -14.72 2.26 -4.06
CA LYS A 250 -15.45 2.12 -5.32
C LYS A 250 -14.53 2.35 -6.52
N LEU A 251 -13.78 3.45 -6.49
CA LEU A 251 -12.83 3.81 -7.57
C LEU A 251 -11.79 2.71 -7.80
N GLY A 252 -11.16 2.22 -6.73
CA GLY A 252 -10.15 1.17 -6.79
C GLY A 252 -10.70 -0.16 -7.30
N SER A 253 -11.89 -0.55 -6.82
CA SER A 253 -12.57 -1.77 -7.26
C SER A 253 -12.91 -1.73 -8.75
N ASP A 254 -13.46 -0.62 -9.23
CA ASP A 254 -13.81 -0.46 -10.64
C ASP A 254 -12.56 -0.39 -11.53
N ARG A 255 -11.54 0.36 -11.10
CA ARG A 255 -10.26 0.46 -11.82
C ARG A 255 -9.59 -0.90 -12.00
N VAL A 256 -9.50 -1.69 -10.93
CA VAL A 256 -8.89 -3.02 -11.00
C VAL A 256 -9.69 -3.92 -11.94
N ARG A 257 -11.00 -3.96 -11.78
CA ARG A 257 -11.91 -4.76 -12.62
C ARG A 257 -11.74 -4.41 -14.10
N PHE A 258 -11.95 -3.15 -14.48
CA PHE A 258 -11.87 -2.74 -15.89
C PHE A 258 -10.48 -2.90 -16.50
N ALA A 259 -9.41 -2.67 -15.73
CA ALA A 259 -8.05 -2.85 -16.23
C ALA A 259 -7.73 -4.34 -16.51
N LEU A 260 -8.27 -5.26 -15.72
CA LEU A 260 -8.09 -6.70 -15.94
C LEU A 260 -8.97 -7.22 -17.08
N GLU A 261 -10.21 -6.75 -17.19
CA GLU A 261 -11.12 -7.09 -18.30
C GLU A 261 -10.61 -6.60 -19.67
N ALA A 262 -9.89 -5.47 -19.69
CA ALA A 262 -9.31 -4.91 -20.92
C ALA A 262 -8.06 -5.66 -21.41
N GLN A 263 -7.54 -6.65 -20.68
CA GLN A 263 -6.39 -7.43 -21.11
C GLN A 263 -6.79 -8.43 -22.21
N PRO A 264 -6.12 -8.45 -23.37
CA PRO A 264 -6.39 -9.46 -24.38
C PRO A 264 -5.94 -10.84 -23.87
N GLY A 265 -6.89 -11.70 -23.53
CA GLY A 265 -6.63 -13.09 -23.10
C GLY A 265 -7.59 -13.69 -22.08
N THR A 266 -8.62 -12.95 -21.61
CA THR A 266 -9.62 -13.47 -20.66
C THR A 266 -10.95 -13.87 -21.30
N ALA A 267 -10.95 -14.10 -22.63
CA ALA A 267 -12.10 -14.65 -23.32
C ALA A 267 -11.78 -16.11 -23.73
N GLU A 268 -12.01 -17.07 -22.83
CA GLU A 268 -12.34 -18.45 -23.14
C GLU A 268 -13.55 -18.88 -22.32
#